data_b8a2cac0dd0060ce38124a0cd69ee3b9
#
_entry.id   b8a2cac0dd0060ce38124a0cd69ee3b9
#
_cell.length_a   1.000
_cell.length_b   1.000
_cell.length_c   1.000
_cell.angle_alpha   90.00
_cell.angle_beta   90.00
_cell.angle_gamma   90.00
#
_symmetry.space_group_name_H-M   'P 1'
#
loop_
_entity.id
_entity.type
_entity.pdbx_description
1 polymer ?
#
loop_
_entity_poly.entity_id
_entity_poly.type
_entity_poly.pdbx_seq_one_letter_code
_entity_poly.pdbx_strand_id
1 'polypeptide(L)'
;MKTVQHIALGAVLLLGASFTFVSCGQKWQEEPSTGYNVITQKGGKTLGYSPASGVQILTKGGYAFKDLNRNGKLDVYEDWRKDPEVRAKDLASQLSIEEIAGLMLYSAHQAVPDENITDAQKKFLSEDNLRAVLVTRVGSPEIAAKWNNNVQAFVEGVNHGIPANNSSDPRHGATATAEFDAGNGGTISMWPSSLGMAATFDPDIVEQFGQIASKEYRALGIATALSPQIDLATEPRWSRFSGTFGEDPDLDVDMARAYVDGFQTSEGDVEIKDGWGYESVNAMIKHWPSGGPEEGGRDGHYSYGKYAVYPGDNLATQIRPFVEGAFNLKGKTGGATAVMPYYTISYDQDPSGEQNGNSYSKYIITDLLREKYGFDGVVCTDWNITHDYFHVEGFEGKCWGNETLTEAERHYKVIQAGVDQFGGNNDKGPVLEAYQMWVNDFGEESARARFEKSAERLLLNSFRTGLFENPYLNVDNTVAVVGNPDFMKAGYEAQLKSIIMLKNHANVLPRQDRAKVYIPQYYEAGRGSMFGGAATQ
;
A
#
# COMPACT_ATOMS: atom_id res chain seq x y z
N MET A 1 -79.37 12.63 -3.38
CA MET A 1 -79.05 11.97 -2.12
C MET A 1 -78.52 10.59 -2.44
N LYS A 2 -77.20 10.40 -2.39
CA LYS A 2 -76.56 9.06 -2.26
C LYS A 2 -75.20 9.34 -1.61
N THR A 3 -75.03 8.85 -0.41
CA THR A 3 -73.92 8.90 0.46
C THR A 3 -72.82 7.96 -0.08
N VAL A 4 -71.57 8.41 -0.25
CA VAL A 4 -70.43 7.57 -0.59
C VAL A 4 -69.54 7.51 0.66
N GLN A 5 -69.45 6.30 1.23
CA GLN A 5 -68.54 5.99 2.32
C GLN A 5 -67.12 5.76 1.77
N HIS A 6 -66.16 6.50 2.31
CA HIS A 6 -64.75 6.23 2.07
C HIS A 6 -64.24 5.21 3.09
N ILE A 7 -63.80 4.08 2.60
CA ILE A 7 -63.05 3.08 3.39
C ILE A 7 -61.58 3.47 3.30
N ALA A 8 -61.00 3.87 4.43
CA ALA A 8 -59.57 4.06 4.59
C ALA A 8 -58.92 2.71 4.90
N LEU A 9 -58.09 2.21 3.99
CA LEU A 9 -57.23 1.06 4.23
C LEU A 9 -55.97 1.54 4.95
N GLY A 10 -55.86 1.29 6.25
CA GLY A 10 -54.66 1.53 7.03
C GLY A 10 -53.66 0.40 6.78
N ALA A 11 -52.53 0.70 6.13
CA ALA A 11 -51.37 -0.17 6.07
C ALA A 11 -50.63 -0.10 7.40
N VAL A 12 -50.67 -1.17 8.18
CA VAL A 12 -49.85 -1.34 9.38
C VAL A 12 -48.48 -1.80 8.92
N LEU A 13 -47.51 -0.90 8.95
CA LEU A 13 -46.06 -1.23 8.85
C LEU A 13 -45.67 -1.93 10.17
N LEU A 14 -45.51 -3.24 10.15
CA LEU A 14 -44.81 -3.99 11.20
C LEU A 14 -43.32 -3.73 11.07
N LEU A 15 -42.81 -2.74 11.83
CA LEU A 15 -41.37 -2.64 12.15
C LEU A 15 -41.03 -3.82 13.07
N GLY A 16 -40.40 -4.84 12.51
CA GLY A 16 -39.81 -5.93 13.29
C GLY A 16 -38.60 -5.42 14.06
N ALA A 17 -38.81 -4.94 15.28
CA ALA A 17 -37.74 -4.71 16.23
C ALA A 17 -37.24 -6.08 16.71
N SER A 18 -36.10 -6.53 16.20
CA SER A 18 -35.38 -7.68 16.77
C SER A 18 -34.82 -7.27 18.11
N PHE A 19 -35.52 -7.61 19.20
CA PHE A 19 -35.01 -7.49 20.55
C PHE A 19 -33.93 -8.58 20.76
N THR A 20 -32.66 -8.22 20.65
CA THR A 20 -31.59 -9.07 21.18
C THR A 20 -31.59 -8.95 22.70
N PHE A 21 -31.77 -10.07 23.39
CA PHE A 21 -31.62 -10.13 24.84
C PHE A 21 -30.18 -9.88 25.23
N VAL A 22 -29.86 -8.68 25.74
CA VAL A 22 -28.54 -8.37 26.32
C VAL A 22 -28.43 -9.12 27.66
N SER A 23 -27.55 -10.12 27.72
CA SER A 23 -27.18 -10.81 28.95
C SER A 23 -26.57 -9.81 29.95
N CYS A 24 -26.94 -9.92 31.23
CA CYS A 24 -26.40 -9.06 32.28
C CYS A 24 -24.88 -9.22 32.34
N GLY A 25 -24.11 -8.18 31.87
CA GLY A 25 -22.66 -8.20 31.76
C GLY A 25 -22.09 -8.07 30.34
N GLN A 26 -22.89 -8.20 29.29
CA GLN A 26 -22.48 -8.00 27.91
C GLN A 26 -22.30 -6.50 27.60
N LYS A 27 -21.12 -6.13 27.07
CA LYS A 27 -20.75 -4.73 26.76
C LYS A 27 -20.79 -4.41 25.26
N TRP A 28 -21.26 -5.32 24.46
CA TRP A 28 -21.28 -5.20 23.01
C TRP A 28 -22.67 -5.41 22.42
N GLN A 29 -22.87 -4.82 21.26
CA GLN A 29 -24.06 -4.94 20.45
C GLN A 29 -23.66 -5.31 19.02
N GLU A 30 -24.48 -6.05 18.32
CA GLU A 30 -24.27 -6.50 16.98
C GLU A 30 -25.36 -5.96 16.06
N GLU A 31 -24.95 -5.42 14.92
CA GLU A 31 -25.82 -4.90 13.89
C GLU A 31 -25.45 -5.54 12.54
N PRO A 32 -26.44 -6.07 11.81
CA PRO A 32 -26.20 -6.64 10.48
C PRO A 32 -25.97 -5.52 9.45
N SER A 33 -25.07 -5.77 8.50
CA SER A 33 -24.84 -4.99 7.31
C SER A 33 -24.88 -5.88 6.07
N THR A 34 -24.64 -5.32 4.88
CA THR A 34 -24.66 -6.10 3.64
C THR A 34 -23.42 -6.98 3.52
N GLY A 35 -23.57 -8.28 3.77
CA GLY A 35 -22.51 -9.28 3.65
C GLY A 35 -21.61 -9.44 4.89
N TYR A 36 -21.77 -8.60 5.91
CA TYR A 36 -21.02 -8.66 7.16
C TYR A 36 -21.84 -8.11 8.33
N ASN A 37 -21.40 -8.38 9.56
CA ASN A 37 -21.96 -7.81 10.77
C ASN A 37 -20.94 -6.87 11.43
N VAL A 38 -21.45 -5.86 12.13
CA VAL A 38 -20.64 -4.92 12.91
C VAL A 38 -20.95 -5.11 14.39
N ILE A 39 -19.92 -5.24 15.20
CA ILE A 39 -20.03 -5.27 16.66
C ILE A 39 -19.44 -3.98 17.22
N THR A 40 -20.27 -3.23 17.92
CA THR A 40 -19.85 -2.05 18.70
C THR A 40 -19.73 -2.40 20.17
N GLN A 41 -18.71 -1.85 20.85
CA GLN A 41 -18.40 -2.20 22.23
C GLN A 41 -18.06 -0.94 23.05
N LYS A 42 -18.70 -0.79 24.20
CA LYS A 42 -18.37 0.33 25.11
C LYS A 42 -17.00 0.11 25.73
N GLY A 43 -16.02 0.93 25.35
CA GLY A 43 -14.63 0.85 25.80
C GLY A 43 -13.85 -0.32 25.18
N GLY A 44 -14.29 -0.82 24.02
CA GLY A 44 -13.61 -1.82 23.22
C GLY A 44 -13.53 -1.42 21.75
N LYS A 45 -12.88 -2.24 20.94
CA LYS A 45 -12.74 -2.00 19.50
C LYS A 45 -14.01 -2.40 18.74
N THR A 46 -14.36 -1.67 17.71
CA THR A 46 -15.41 -2.08 16.75
C THR A 46 -14.88 -3.27 15.95
N LEU A 47 -15.69 -4.34 15.85
CA LEU A 47 -15.33 -5.53 15.08
C LEU A 47 -16.26 -5.66 13.87
N GLY A 48 -15.69 -6.07 12.75
CA GLY A 48 -16.44 -6.49 11.58
C GLY A 48 -16.13 -7.94 11.24
N TYR A 49 -17.15 -8.73 10.89
CA TYR A 49 -16.97 -10.11 10.45
C TYR A 49 -18.07 -10.55 9.50
N SER A 50 -17.78 -11.49 8.62
CA SER A 50 -18.79 -12.11 7.76
C SER A 50 -19.36 -13.38 8.40
N PRO A 51 -20.67 -13.50 8.58
CA PRO A 51 -21.26 -14.76 9.02
C PRO A 51 -20.96 -15.94 8.08
N ALA A 52 -20.70 -15.67 6.80
CA ALA A 52 -20.36 -16.69 5.81
C ALA A 52 -18.92 -17.24 5.97
N SER A 53 -18.03 -16.53 6.68
CA SER A 53 -16.64 -16.97 6.92
C SER A 53 -16.55 -18.15 7.91
N GLY A 54 -17.58 -18.36 8.70
CA GLY A 54 -17.60 -19.36 9.79
C GLY A 54 -16.91 -18.90 11.09
N VAL A 55 -16.41 -17.67 11.13
CA VAL A 55 -15.85 -17.04 12.34
C VAL A 55 -16.94 -16.94 13.41
N GLN A 56 -16.59 -17.31 14.64
CA GLN A 56 -17.46 -17.21 15.81
C GLN A 56 -17.06 -16.01 16.68
N ILE A 57 -18.04 -15.48 17.42
CA ILE A 57 -17.78 -14.39 18.37
C ILE A 57 -17.67 -14.97 19.77
N LEU A 58 -16.49 -14.81 20.36
CA LEU A 58 -16.19 -15.17 21.74
C LEU A 58 -16.49 -13.99 22.66
N THR A 59 -17.04 -14.27 23.85
CA THR A 59 -17.25 -13.24 24.87
C THR A 59 -16.30 -13.49 26.06
N LYS A 60 -15.42 -12.53 26.36
CA LYS A 60 -14.50 -12.57 27.52
C LYS A 60 -14.54 -11.26 28.28
N GLY A 61 -14.86 -11.31 29.57
CA GLY A 61 -14.97 -10.09 30.41
C GLY A 61 -16.06 -9.12 29.95
N GLY A 62 -17.07 -9.61 29.24
CA GLY A 62 -18.15 -8.82 28.66
C GLY A 62 -17.85 -8.25 27.28
N TYR A 63 -16.64 -8.40 26.75
CA TYR A 63 -16.23 -7.95 25.42
C TYR A 63 -16.29 -9.07 24.38
N ALA A 64 -16.55 -8.70 23.13
CA ALA A 64 -16.53 -9.57 21.98
C ALA A 64 -15.13 -9.66 21.37
N PHE A 65 -14.80 -10.84 20.84
CA PHE A 65 -13.58 -11.14 20.10
C PHE A 65 -13.92 -12.08 18.93
N LYS A 66 -13.18 -11.96 17.83
CA LYS A 66 -13.33 -12.88 16.68
C LYS A 66 -12.47 -14.13 16.93
N ASP A 67 -13.06 -15.31 16.83
CA ASP A 67 -12.40 -16.62 16.78
C ASP A 67 -12.02 -16.90 15.32
N LEU A 68 -10.91 -16.30 14.87
CA LEU A 68 -10.51 -16.28 13.47
C LEU A 68 -10.04 -17.64 12.96
N ASN A 69 -9.37 -18.43 13.81
CA ASN A 69 -8.93 -19.79 13.48
C ASN A 69 -9.97 -20.86 13.84
N ARG A 70 -11.12 -20.46 14.39
CA ARG A 70 -12.27 -21.32 14.70
C ARG A 70 -11.97 -22.45 15.68
N ASN A 71 -11.03 -22.25 16.62
CA ASN A 71 -10.61 -23.23 17.61
C ASN A 71 -11.43 -23.17 18.93
N GLY A 72 -12.35 -22.21 19.07
CA GLY A 72 -13.20 -21.98 20.24
C GLY A 72 -12.48 -21.37 21.44
N LYS A 73 -11.28 -20.83 21.26
CA LYS A 73 -10.47 -20.18 22.29
C LYS A 73 -10.09 -18.78 21.83
N LEU A 74 -9.82 -17.92 22.77
CA LEU A 74 -9.27 -16.61 22.49
C LEU A 74 -7.74 -16.71 22.47
N ASP A 75 -7.16 -16.72 21.29
CA ASP A 75 -5.71 -16.72 21.10
C ASP A 75 -5.14 -15.29 21.29
N VAL A 76 -3.82 -15.20 21.47
CA VAL A 76 -3.17 -13.90 21.73
C VAL A 76 -3.35 -12.94 20.55
N TYR A 77 -3.23 -13.44 19.32
CA TYR A 77 -3.38 -12.60 18.12
C TYR A 77 -4.82 -12.08 17.91
N GLU A 78 -5.82 -12.76 18.44
CA GLU A 78 -7.25 -12.39 18.37
C GLU A 78 -7.64 -11.37 19.45
N ASP A 79 -6.85 -11.28 20.52
CA ASP A 79 -7.10 -10.38 21.63
C ASP A 79 -6.66 -8.94 21.29
N TRP A 80 -7.61 -8.14 20.78
CA TRP A 80 -7.41 -6.75 20.39
C TRP A 80 -6.93 -5.82 21.53
N ARG A 81 -6.88 -6.28 22.77
CA ARG A 81 -6.32 -5.56 23.92
C ARG A 81 -4.80 -5.68 24.01
N LYS A 82 -4.21 -6.61 23.29
CA LYS A 82 -2.76 -6.84 23.21
C LYS A 82 -2.13 -5.91 22.18
N ASP A 83 -0.86 -5.60 22.40
CA ASP A 83 -0.09 -4.78 21.49
C ASP A 83 0.05 -5.43 20.10
N PRO A 84 0.01 -4.66 19.00
CA PRO A 84 0.18 -5.16 17.64
C PRO A 84 1.40 -6.06 17.45
N GLU A 85 2.53 -5.70 18.06
CA GLU A 85 3.79 -6.46 17.99
C GLU A 85 3.67 -7.84 18.64
N VAL A 86 3.00 -7.91 19.78
CA VAL A 86 2.75 -9.18 20.49
C VAL A 86 1.83 -10.09 19.68
N ARG A 87 0.80 -9.51 19.08
CA ARG A 87 -0.18 -10.21 18.23
C ARG A 87 0.47 -10.74 16.95
N ALA A 88 1.28 -9.90 16.27
CA ALA A 88 1.98 -10.29 15.05
C ALA A 88 2.94 -11.44 15.27
N LYS A 89 3.71 -11.39 16.36
CA LYS A 89 4.64 -12.46 16.74
C LYS A 89 3.92 -13.76 17.09
N ASP A 90 2.82 -13.69 17.85
CA ASP A 90 2.02 -14.85 18.22
C ASP A 90 1.45 -15.53 16.96
N LEU A 91 0.82 -14.77 16.06
CA LEU A 91 0.27 -15.33 14.84
C LEU A 91 1.36 -15.91 13.93
N ALA A 92 2.48 -15.22 13.73
CA ALA A 92 3.58 -15.71 12.90
C ALA A 92 4.08 -17.09 13.36
N SER A 93 4.13 -17.33 14.69
CA SER A 93 4.55 -18.62 15.26
C SER A 93 3.55 -19.75 15.04
N GLN A 94 2.28 -19.44 14.76
CA GLN A 94 1.21 -20.42 14.53
C GLN A 94 1.05 -20.81 13.05
N LEU A 95 1.54 -19.98 12.12
CA LEU A 95 1.38 -20.20 10.69
C LEU A 95 2.20 -21.38 10.19
N SER A 96 1.67 -22.12 9.22
CA SER A 96 2.46 -23.06 8.42
C SER A 96 3.44 -22.33 7.51
N ILE A 97 4.44 -23.06 6.99
CA ILE A 97 5.39 -22.47 6.04
C ILE A 97 4.69 -22.04 4.75
N GLU A 98 3.67 -22.77 4.32
CA GLU A 98 2.85 -22.42 3.15
C GLU A 98 2.08 -21.13 3.36
N GLU A 99 1.56 -20.87 4.55
CA GLU A 99 0.88 -19.61 4.88
C GLU A 99 1.87 -18.46 4.91
N ILE A 100 3.07 -18.67 5.50
CA ILE A 100 4.12 -17.64 5.52
C ILE A 100 4.61 -17.33 4.10
N ALA A 101 4.86 -18.36 3.29
CA ALA A 101 5.24 -18.18 1.89
C ALA A 101 4.20 -17.35 1.12
N GLY A 102 2.91 -17.60 1.38
CA GLY A 102 1.82 -16.81 0.82
C GLY A 102 1.82 -15.34 1.29
N LEU A 103 2.09 -15.06 2.56
CA LEU A 103 2.27 -13.69 3.06
C LEU A 103 3.45 -12.97 2.40
N MET A 104 4.51 -13.71 2.05
CA MET A 104 5.68 -13.17 1.37
C MET A 104 5.42 -12.85 -0.11
N LEU A 105 4.26 -13.21 -0.67
CA LEU A 105 3.84 -12.82 -2.02
C LEU A 105 3.18 -11.44 -2.01
N TYR A 106 3.37 -10.70 -3.09
CA TYR A 106 2.61 -9.50 -3.41
C TYR A 106 2.09 -9.62 -4.83
N SER A 107 0.78 -9.48 -5.00
CA SER A 107 0.13 -9.84 -6.28
C SER A 107 0.67 -9.05 -7.47
N ALA A 108 0.58 -9.65 -8.65
CA ALA A 108 0.56 -8.89 -9.90
C ALA A 108 -0.60 -7.88 -9.90
N HIS A 109 -0.54 -6.93 -10.83
CA HIS A 109 -1.53 -5.86 -10.98
C HIS A 109 -2.96 -6.38 -11.13
N GLN A 110 -3.88 -5.92 -10.29
CA GLN A 110 -5.28 -6.35 -10.28
C GLN A 110 -6.22 -5.24 -10.75
N ALA A 111 -7.09 -5.58 -11.69
CA ALA A 111 -8.20 -4.70 -12.06
C ALA A 111 -9.48 -5.12 -11.30
N VAL A 112 -10.26 -4.13 -10.87
CA VAL A 112 -11.51 -4.28 -10.13
C VAL A 112 -12.64 -3.58 -10.90
N PRO A 113 -13.12 -4.19 -12.00
CA PRO A 113 -14.15 -3.59 -12.84
C PRO A 113 -15.55 -3.70 -12.23
N ASP A 114 -15.78 -4.68 -11.37
CA ASP A 114 -17.04 -4.94 -10.66
C ASP A 114 -16.78 -5.48 -9.24
N GLU A 115 -17.85 -5.77 -8.50
CA GLU A 115 -17.78 -6.22 -7.11
C GLU A 115 -17.35 -7.68 -6.92
N ASN A 116 -17.24 -8.47 -7.99
CA ASN A 116 -16.99 -9.90 -7.90
C ASN A 116 -15.49 -10.20 -7.79
N ILE A 117 -15.17 -11.21 -7.00
CA ILE A 117 -13.82 -11.78 -6.94
C ILE A 117 -13.68 -12.76 -8.10
N THR A 118 -12.69 -12.55 -8.97
CA THR A 118 -12.40 -13.45 -10.09
C THR A 118 -11.87 -14.80 -9.60
N ASP A 119 -11.99 -15.85 -10.43
CA ASP A 119 -11.46 -17.17 -10.06
C ASP A 119 -9.92 -17.15 -9.89
N ALA A 120 -9.22 -16.32 -10.66
CA ALA A 120 -7.78 -16.11 -10.48
C ALA A 120 -7.45 -15.46 -9.13
N GLN A 121 -8.25 -14.47 -8.70
CA GLN A 121 -8.10 -13.85 -7.38
C GLN A 121 -8.42 -14.84 -6.26
N LYS A 122 -9.49 -15.63 -6.37
CA LYS A 122 -9.81 -16.68 -5.39
C LYS A 122 -8.67 -17.68 -5.27
N LYS A 123 -8.07 -18.08 -6.40
CA LYS A 123 -6.96 -19.03 -6.41
C LYS A 123 -5.77 -18.50 -5.59
N PHE A 124 -5.24 -17.32 -5.91
CA PHE A 124 -4.08 -16.84 -5.18
C PHE A 124 -4.40 -16.50 -3.71
N LEU A 125 -5.64 -16.10 -3.38
CA LEU A 125 -6.05 -15.82 -1.99
C LEU A 125 -6.18 -17.10 -1.14
N SER A 126 -6.64 -18.22 -1.72
CA SER A 126 -6.89 -19.46 -0.96
C SER A 126 -5.80 -20.51 -1.15
N GLU A 127 -5.36 -20.80 -2.39
CA GLU A 127 -4.38 -21.85 -2.66
C GLU A 127 -2.95 -21.35 -2.37
N ASP A 128 -2.63 -20.10 -2.76
CA ASP A 128 -1.31 -19.51 -2.53
C ASP A 128 -1.22 -18.73 -1.21
N ASN A 129 -2.30 -18.55 -0.47
CA ASN A 129 -2.38 -17.80 0.80
C ASN A 129 -1.90 -16.35 0.71
N LEU A 130 -1.92 -15.75 -0.48
CA LEU A 130 -1.52 -14.36 -0.71
C LEU A 130 -2.48 -13.40 0.01
N ARG A 131 -1.94 -12.35 0.63
CA ARG A 131 -2.75 -11.32 1.35
C ARG A 131 -2.45 -9.89 0.92
N ALA A 132 -1.30 -9.61 0.30
CA ALA A 132 -0.99 -8.29 -0.24
C ALA A 132 -1.46 -8.17 -1.70
N VAL A 133 -2.50 -7.36 -1.95
CA VAL A 133 -3.16 -7.27 -3.26
C VAL A 133 -2.96 -5.87 -3.85
N LEU A 134 -2.25 -5.78 -4.98
CA LEU A 134 -2.07 -4.52 -5.71
C LEU A 134 -3.29 -4.24 -6.60
N VAL A 135 -4.06 -3.24 -6.23
CA VAL A 135 -5.25 -2.78 -6.98
C VAL A 135 -4.85 -1.63 -7.90
N THR A 136 -4.93 -1.84 -9.21
CA THR A 136 -4.51 -0.84 -10.21
C THR A 136 -5.67 -0.06 -10.80
N ARG A 137 -6.79 -0.71 -11.10
CA ARG A 137 -7.97 -0.07 -11.68
C ARG A 137 -9.21 -0.40 -10.86
N VAL A 138 -10.05 0.60 -10.66
CA VAL A 138 -11.31 0.46 -9.93
C VAL A 138 -12.42 1.12 -10.75
N GLY A 139 -13.56 0.46 -10.90
CA GLY A 139 -14.69 0.95 -11.68
C GLY A 139 -15.37 2.17 -11.05
N SER A 140 -15.47 2.20 -9.73
CA SER A 140 -16.00 3.34 -8.95
C SER A 140 -15.68 3.13 -7.46
N PRO A 141 -15.82 4.17 -6.61
CA PRO A 141 -15.70 4.02 -5.15
C PRO A 141 -16.66 2.97 -4.57
N GLU A 142 -17.89 2.93 -5.06
CA GLU A 142 -18.88 1.92 -4.67
C GLU A 142 -18.42 0.49 -4.99
N ILE A 143 -17.90 0.28 -6.21
CA ILE A 143 -17.35 -1.02 -6.63
C ILE A 143 -16.16 -1.39 -5.76
N ALA A 144 -15.26 -0.44 -5.45
CA ALA A 144 -14.12 -0.68 -4.58
C ALA A 144 -14.54 -1.21 -3.21
N ALA A 145 -15.50 -0.54 -2.56
CA ALA A 145 -15.98 -0.94 -1.24
C ALA A 145 -16.65 -2.33 -1.25
N LYS A 146 -17.50 -2.61 -2.23
CA LYS A 146 -18.15 -3.90 -2.36
C LYS A 146 -17.16 -5.04 -2.65
N TRP A 147 -16.23 -4.80 -3.57
CA TRP A 147 -15.18 -5.76 -3.87
C TRP A 147 -14.28 -6.02 -2.65
N ASN A 148 -13.85 -4.96 -1.94
CA ASN A 148 -13.10 -5.12 -0.71
C ASN A 148 -13.86 -6.00 0.29
N ASN A 149 -15.15 -5.73 0.53
CA ASN A 149 -15.94 -6.51 1.48
C ASN A 149 -16.04 -7.98 1.07
N ASN A 150 -16.18 -8.27 -0.21
CA ASN A 150 -16.21 -9.64 -0.73
C ASN A 150 -14.85 -10.34 -0.56
N VAL A 151 -13.72 -9.65 -0.82
CA VAL A 151 -12.38 -10.18 -0.58
C VAL A 151 -12.17 -10.47 0.91
N GLN A 152 -12.51 -9.52 1.79
CA GLN A 152 -12.34 -9.68 3.23
C GLN A 152 -13.19 -10.84 3.77
N ALA A 153 -14.46 -10.95 3.35
CA ALA A 153 -15.33 -12.07 3.72
C ALA A 153 -14.78 -13.43 3.24
N PHE A 154 -14.17 -13.45 2.06
CA PHE A 154 -13.56 -14.66 1.50
C PHE A 154 -12.33 -15.10 2.30
N VAL A 155 -11.36 -14.19 2.52
CA VAL A 155 -10.11 -14.52 3.23
C VAL A 155 -10.31 -14.75 4.72
N GLU A 156 -11.30 -14.13 5.34
CA GLU A 156 -11.67 -14.38 6.75
C GLU A 156 -12.07 -15.84 6.97
N GLY A 157 -12.62 -16.52 5.94
CA GLY A 157 -12.94 -17.95 5.95
C GLY A 157 -11.74 -18.88 5.71
N VAL A 158 -10.54 -18.35 5.40
CA VAL A 158 -9.35 -19.12 5.05
C VAL A 158 -8.38 -19.21 6.22
N ASN A 159 -8.03 -20.41 6.64
CA ASN A 159 -7.03 -20.73 7.68
C ASN A 159 -7.20 -19.88 8.96
N HIS A 160 -6.23 -19.00 9.27
CA HIS A 160 -6.19 -18.14 10.45
C HIS A 160 -6.98 -16.82 10.27
N GLY A 161 -7.78 -16.69 9.20
CA GLY A 161 -8.61 -15.50 8.98
C GLY A 161 -7.82 -14.20 8.79
N ILE A 162 -6.61 -14.28 8.24
CA ILE A 162 -5.74 -13.13 7.99
C ILE A 162 -6.40 -12.21 6.94
N PRO A 163 -6.66 -10.93 7.24
CA PRO A 163 -7.28 -10.00 6.31
C PRO A 163 -6.39 -9.71 5.10
N ALA A 164 -7.00 -9.41 3.96
CA ALA A 164 -6.30 -8.88 2.81
C ALA A 164 -5.82 -7.45 3.09
N ASN A 165 -4.55 -7.17 2.77
CA ASN A 165 -3.96 -5.86 2.77
C ASN A 165 -3.90 -5.34 1.34
N ASN A 166 -4.96 -4.65 0.92
CA ASN A 166 -5.03 -4.06 -0.41
C ASN A 166 -4.15 -2.82 -0.48
N SER A 167 -3.55 -2.61 -1.63
CA SER A 167 -2.57 -1.56 -1.86
C SER A 167 -2.77 -0.88 -3.20
N SER A 168 -2.12 0.25 -3.37
CA SER A 168 -2.16 1.01 -4.61
C SER A 168 -0.90 1.84 -4.80
N ASP A 169 -0.50 2.01 -6.07
CA ASP A 169 0.32 3.14 -6.49
C ASP A 169 -0.45 4.47 -6.33
N PRO A 170 0.22 5.63 -6.42
CA PRO A 170 -0.43 6.94 -6.28
C PRO A 170 -1.65 7.11 -7.17
N ARG A 171 -2.78 7.61 -6.60
CA ARG A 171 -4.08 7.78 -7.30
C ARG A 171 -4.51 9.22 -7.46
N HIS A 172 -3.88 10.15 -6.75
CA HIS A 172 -4.37 11.53 -6.59
C HIS A 172 -3.81 12.49 -7.64
N GLY A 173 -3.20 11.99 -8.70
CA GLY A 173 -2.71 12.81 -9.81
C GLY A 173 -3.84 13.34 -10.71
N ALA A 174 -3.64 14.51 -11.28
CA ALA A 174 -4.59 15.13 -12.20
C ALA A 174 -4.70 14.40 -13.56
N THR A 175 -3.69 13.64 -13.91
CA THR A 175 -3.65 12.86 -15.17
C THR A 175 -3.00 11.50 -14.91
N ALA A 176 -3.45 10.46 -15.62
CA ALA A 176 -2.77 9.17 -15.69
C ALA A 176 -1.51 9.33 -16.54
N THR A 177 -0.43 9.71 -15.92
CA THR A 177 0.83 9.95 -16.63
C THR A 177 1.89 8.92 -16.30
N ALA A 178 1.73 8.21 -15.21
CA ALA A 178 2.73 7.28 -14.76
C ALA A 178 2.46 5.88 -15.30
N GLU A 179 3.51 5.18 -15.55
CA GLU A 179 3.59 3.78 -15.88
C GLU A 179 2.77 2.90 -14.92
N PHE A 180 2.67 3.33 -13.67
CA PHE A 180 1.96 2.65 -12.58
C PHE A 180 0.82 3.50 -11.98
N ASP A 181 0.34 4.50 -12.70
CA ASP A 181 -0.77 5.31 -12.22
C ASP A 181 -2.04 4.47 -12.16
N ALA A 182 -2.45 4.23 -10.94
CA ALA A 182 -3.54 3.29 -10.64
C ALA A 182 -4.93 3.85 -10.87
N GLY A 183 -5.09 4.83 -11.72
CA GLY A 183 -6.41 5.36 -12.05
C GLY A 183 -6.69 6.67 -11.35
N ASN A 184 -6.22 7.49 -11.93
CA ASN A 184 -6.38 8.88 -11.94
C ASN A 184 -7.76 9.36 -12.18
N GLY A 185 -7.95 10.44 -11.56
CA GLY A 185 -8.93 11.43 -11.90
C GLY A 185 -10.38 11.04 -11.72
N GLY A 186 -11.20 12.01 -11.62
CA GLY A 186 -12.64 11.94 -11.70
C GLY A 186 -13.33 11.84 -10.34
N THR A 187 -13.08 10.85 -9.52
CA THR A 187 -13.81 10.65 -8.26
C THR A 187 -12.98 10.84 -7.01
N ILE A 188 -11.67 10.70 -7.08
CA ILE A 188 -10.75 10.94 -5.95
C ILE A 188 -10.23 12.39 -5.99
N SER A 189 -9.77 12.94 -4.87
CA SER A 189 -9.20 14.28 -4.85
C SER A 189 -7.93 14.35 -5.71
N MET A 190 -7.77 15.46 -6.45
CA MET A 190 -6.68 15.66 -7.42
C MET A 190 -5.67 16.67 -6.91
N TRP A 191 -4.40 16.24 -6.84
CA TRP A 191 -3.28 16.99 -6.29
C TRP A 191 -2.17 17.19 -7.33
N PRO A 192 -1.23 18.12 -7.11
CA PRO A 192 -0.03 18.20 -7.93
C PRO A 192 0.75 16.88 -7.88
N SER A 193 1.58 16.63 -8.89
CA SER A 193 2.62 15.58 -8.79
C SER A 193 3.56 15.86 -7.61
N SER A 194 4.34 14.86 -7.17
CA SER A 194 5.34 15.06 -6.12
C SER A 194 6.29 16.22 -6.43
N LEU A 195 6.75 16.35 -7.68
CA LEU A 195 7.56 17.48 -8.11
C LEU A 195 6.80 18.82 -8.03
N GLY A 196 5.50 18.83 -8.36
CA GLY A 196 4.66 20.02 -8.20
C GLY A 196 4.43 20.36 -6.72
N MET A 197 4.28 19.39 -5.85
CA MET A 197 4.23 19.62 -4.40
C MET A 197 5.55 20.19 -3.88
N ALA A 198 6.69 19.64 -4.29
CA ALA A 198 8.01 20.16 -3.95
C ALA A 198 8.21 21.62 -4.40
N ALA A 199 7.67 21.99 -5.57
CA ALA A 199 7.73 23.37 -6.09
C ALA A 199 6.99 24.40 -5.21
N THR A 200 6.18 23.96 -4.26
CA THR A 200 5.57 24.85 -3.24
C THR A 200 6.55 25.27 -2.16
N PHE A 201 7.62 24.50 -1.92
CA PHE A 201 8.56 24.62 -0.80
C PHE A 201 7.87 24.58 0.58
N ASP A 202 6.72 23.91 0.67
CA ASP A 202 5.85 23.90 1.86
C ASP A 202 5.51 22.45 2.25
N PRO A 203 6.28 21.83 3.19
CA PRO A 203 6.00 20.47 3.65
C PRO A 203 4.63 20.28 4.29
N ASP A 204 4.02 21.34 4.85
CA ASP A 204 2.69 21.25 5.47
C ASP A 204 1.61 20.89 4.41
N ILE A 205 1.79 21.32 3.15
CA ILE A 205 0.91 20.92 2.04
C ILE A 205 1.04 19.41 1.77
N VAL A 206 2.25 18.88 1.85
CA VAL A 206 2.51 17.45 1.61
C VAL A 206 1.96 16.60 2.76
N GLU A 207 2.07 17.08 4.00
CA GLU A 207 1.45 16.41 5.15
C GLU A 207 -0.07 16.43 5.05
N GLN A 208 -0.68 17.57 4.70
CA GLN A 208 -2.12 17.68 4.45
C GLN A 208 -2.57 16.73 3.32
N PHE A 209 -1.79 16.65 2.25
CA PHE A 209 -2.03 15.67 1.19
C PHE A 209 -2.08 14.25 1.75
N GLY A 210 -1.07 13.86 2.53
CA GLY A 210 -1.02 12.52 3.14
C GLY A 210 -2.23 12.24 4.03
N GLN A 211 -2.64 13.18 4.87
CA GLN A 211 -3.81 13.08 5.75
C GLN A 211 -5.14 12.92 5.00
N ILE A 212 -5.28 13.55 3.83
CA ILE A 212 -6.47 13.42 2.99
C ILE A 212 -6.40 12.12 2.18
N ALA A 213 -5.26 11.85 1.55
CA ALA A 213 -5.06 10.67 0.73
C ALA A 213 -5.24 9.36 1.53
N SER A 214 -4.77 9.32 2.77
CA SER A 214 -4.96 8.16 3.65
C SER A 214 -6.44 7.88 3.91
N LYS A 215 -7.25 8.91 4.17
CA LYS A 215 -8.70 8.76 4.39
C LYS A 215 -9.41 8.22 3.15
N GLU A 216 -9.06 8.75 1.97
CA GLU A 216 -9.63 8.28 0.70
C GLU A 216 -9.18 6.85 0.38
N TYR A 217 -7.91 6.51 0.63
CA TYR A 217 -7.40 5.15 0.48
C TYR A 217 -8.11 4.18 1.41
N ARG A 218 -8.24 4.51 2.68
CA ARG A 218 -8.95 3.66 3.65
C ARG A 218 -10.42 3.48 3.27
N ALA A 219 -11.07 4.52 2.77
CA ALA A 219 -12.44 4.43 2.25
C ALA A 219 -12.56 3.53 1.01
N LEU A 220 -11.49 3.39 0.22
CA LEU A 220 -11.42 2.45 -0.91
C LEU A 220 -10.96 1.02 -0.51
N GLY A 221 -10.69 0.78 0.77
CA GLY A 221 -10.17 -0.49 1.28
C GLY A 221 -8.65 -0.66 1.13
N ILE A 222 -7.92 0.39 0.79
CA ILE A 222 -6.47 0.39 0.61
C ILE A 222 -5.81 0.71 1.96
N ALA A 223 -4.91 -0.17 2.42
CA ALA A 223 -4.19 0.00 3.68
C ALA A 223 -2.66 0.07 3.53
N THR A 224 -2.16 -0.04 2.29
CA THR A 224 -0.75 0.16 1.94
C THR A 224 -0.63 1.00 0.69
N ALA A 225 0.19 2.05 0.73
CA ALA A 225 0.55 2.89 -0.40
C ALA A 225 1.96 2.52 -0.88
N LEU A 226 2.10 2.26 -2.19
CA LEU A 226 3.39 2.06 -2.85
C LEU A 226 4.04 3.43 -3.14
N SER A 227 4.20 4.22 -2.09
CA SER A 227 4.65 5.62 -2.12
C SER A 227 5.09 6.08 -0.73
N PRO A 228 5.80 7.21 -0.63
CA PRO A 228 6.26 8.09 -1.69
C PRO A 228 7.46 7.55 -2.47
N GLN A 229 7.67 8.10 -3.68
CA GLN A 229 8.92 7.99 -4.42
C GLN A 229 9.83 9.14 -3.99
N ILE A 230 10.87 8.81 -3.19
CA ILE A 230 11.80 9.77 -2.56
C ILE A 230 13.21 9.64 -3.12
N ASP A 231 13.31 9.21 -4.37
CA ASP A 231 14.57 9.19 -5.11
C ASP A 231 15.03 10.62 -5.38
N LEU A 232 16.30 10.95 -5.10
CA LEU A 232 16.87 12.23 -5.56
C LEU A 232 17.03 12.22 -7.07
N ALA A 233 16.35 13.10 -7.76
CA ALA A 233 16.31 13.17 -9.22
C ALA A 233 17.59 13.82 -9.80
N THR A 234 18.75 13.22 -9.54
CA THR A 234 20.05 13.76 -9.96
C THR A 234 20.37 13.54 -11.45
N GLU A 235 19.60 12.70 -12.14
CA GLU A 235 19.70 12.53 -13.60
C GLU A 235 18.40 13.02 -14.28
N PRO A 236 18.37 14.23 -14.83
CA PRO A 236 17.14 14.86 -15.33
C PRO A 236 16.55 14.22 -16.60
N ARG A 237 17.30 13.31 -17.26
CA ARG A 237 16.80 12.53 -18.42
C ARG A 237 16.01 11.30 -18.01
N TRP A 238 16.03 10.94 -16.74
CA TRP A 238 15.25 9.80 -16.24
C TRP A 238 13.74 10.06 -16.35
N SER A 239 13.01 9.14 -16.97
CA SER A 239 11.58 9.30 -17.28
C SER A 239 10.68 9.46 -16.05
N ARG A 240 11.10 8.97 -14.89
CA ARG A 240 10.34 9.00 -13.63
C ARG A 240 10.64 10.23 -12.75
N PHE A 241 11.39 11.19 -13.28
CA PHE A 241 11.75 12.43 -12.59
C PHE A 241 10.53 13.16 -11.96
N SER A 242 9.40 13.23 -12.67
CA SER A 242 8.20 13.92 -12.22
C SER A 242 7.51 13.27 -11.00
N GLY A 243 7.81 12.02 -10.70
CA GLY A 243 7.30 11.28 -9.53
C GLY A 243 8.08 11.55 -8.24
N THR A 244 9.21 12.26 -8.32
CA THR A 244 10.10 12.60 -7.20
C THR A 244 9.81 13.99 -6.65
N PHE A 245 10.44 14.34 -5.51
CA PHE A 245 10.42 15.72 -5.00
C PHE A 245 11.55 16.60 -5.55
N GLY A 246 12.37 16.08 -6.47
CA GLY A 246 13.41 16.82 -7.16
C GLY A 246 14.83 16.39 -6.79
N GLU A 247 15.79 17.30 -6.94
CA GLU A 247 17.22 16.99 -6.76
C GLU A 247 17.84 17.54 -5.47
N ASP A 248 17.12 18.40 -4.74
CA ASP A 248 17.61 19.01 -3.50
C ASP A 248 17.40 18.04 -2.32
N PRO A 249 18.48 17.54 -1.70
CA PRO A 249 18.35 16.54 -0.65
C PRO A 249 17.71 17.06 0.63
N ASP A 250 17.84 18.35 0.96
CA ASP A 250 17.26 18.93 2.17
C ASP A 250 15.73 19.08 2.02
N LEU A 251 15.31 19.57 0.86
CA LEU A 251 13.89 19.66 0.53
C LEU A 251 13.24 18.27 0.48
N ASP A 252 13.89 17.29 -0.15
CA ASP A 252 13.35 15.94 -0.29
C ASP A 252 13.24 15.25 1.09
N VAL A 253 14.18 15.46 2.01
CA VAL A 253 14.09 15.00 3.41
C VAL A 253 12.82 15.53 4.08
N ASP A 254 12.51 16.82 3.94
CA ASP A 254 11.35 17.42 4.59
C ASP A 254 10.04 16.97 3.92
N MET A 255 10.00 16.86 2.58
CA MET A 255 8.82 16.38 1.85
C MET A 255 8.55 14.89 2.11
N ALA A 256 9.59 14.05 2.12
CA ALA A 256 9.48 12.62 2.43
C ALA A 256 8.91 12.38 3.82
N ARG A 257 9.41 13.13 4.82
CA ARG A 257 8.92 13.08 6.20
C ARG A 257 7.45 13.45 6.27
N ALA A 258 7.08 14.59 5.72
CA ALA A 258 5.72 15.11 5.74
C ALA A 258 4.71 14.15 5.06
N TYR A 259 5.11 13.59 3.92
CA TYR A 259 4.28 12.62 3.20
C TYR A 259 3.99 11.38 4.05
N VAL A 260 5.03 10.78 4.63
CA VAL A 260 4.89 9.55 5.42
C VAL A 260 4.13 9.82 6.71
N ASP A 261 4.40 10.94 7.41
CA ASP A 261 3.65 11.35 8.59
C ASP A 261 2.15 11.48 8.28
N GLY A 262 1.80 12.16 7.19
CA GLY A 262 0.41 12.34 6.78
C GLY A 262 -0.30 11.03 6.45
N PHE A 263 0.37 10.10 5.75
CA PHE A 263 -0.22 8.81 5.40
C PHE A 263 -0.40 7.85 6.58
N GLN A 264 0.54 7.84 7.53
CA GLN A 264 0.56 6.84 8.59
C GLN A 264 -0.17 7.27 9.87
N THR A 265 -0.36 8.56 10.10
CA THR A 265 -0.87 9.06 11.38
C THR A 265 -2.39 8.99 11.46
N SER A 266 -2.89 8.35 12.52
CA SER A 266 -4.27 8.43 13.01
C SER A 266 -4.29 9.12 14.37
N GLU A 267 -5.31 9.95 14.61
CA GLU A 267 -5.46 10.71 15.86
C GLU A 267 -6.85 10.55 16.47
N GLY A 268 -6.96 10.78 17.78
CA GLY A 268 -8.23 10.76 18.49
C GLY A 268 -8.89 9.39 18.53
N ASP A 269 -10.19 9.33 18.26
CA ASP A 269 -10.99 8.09 18.37
C ASP A 269 -10.63 7.02 17.34
N VAL A 270 -9.94 7.39 16.27
CA VAL A 270 -9.47 6.47 15.22
C VAL A 270 -8.06 5.92 15.47
N GLU A 271 -7.34 6.44 16.47
CA GLU A 271 -6.04 5.92 16.91
C GLU A 271 -6.21 4.57 17.63
N ILE A 272 -5.41 3.60 17.24
CA ILE A 272 -5.29 2.31 17.95
C ILE A 272 -4.19 2.40 18.98
N LYS A 273 -2.96 2.76 18.59
CA LYS A 273 -1.79 2.91 19.43
C LYS A 273 -0.66 3.66 18.70
N ASP A 274 0.03 4.54 19.42
CA ASP A 274 1.26 5.21 18.97
C ASP A 274 1.15 5.87 17.58
N GLY A 275 0.03 6.57 17.34
CA GLY A 275 -0.27 7.23 16.07
C GLY A 275 -0.83 6.30 14.98
N TRP A 276 -0.83 4.99 15.18
CA TRP A 276 -1.44 4.04 14.26
C TRP A 276 -2.93 3.87 14.51
N GLY A 277 -3.71 3.66 13.45
CA GLY A 277 -5.15 3.47 13.60
C GLY A 277 -5.91 3.23 12.30
N TYR A 278 -7.22 3.47 12.37
CA TYR A 278 -8.15 3.14 11.29
C TYR A 278 -8.05 4.06 10.06
N GLU A 279 -7.44 5.23 10.17
CA GLU A 279 -7.13 6.12 9.04
C GLU A 279 -5.69 5.96 8.54
N SER A 280 -4.86 5.17 9.21
CA SER A 280 -3.48 4.90 8.81
C SER A 280 -3.39 4.08 7.54
N VAL A 281 -2.47 4.46 6.67
CA VAL A 281 -2.04 3.71 5.49
C VAL A 281 -0.54 3.48 5.60
N ASN A 282 -0.11 2.24 5.51
CA ASN A 282 1.31 1.90 5.52
C ASN A 282 2.01 2.53 4.32
N ALA A 283 3.08 3.27 4.53
CA ALA A 283 3.89 3.85 3.46
C ALA A 283 5.03 2.89 3.08
N MET A 284 5.08 2.49 1.82
CA MET A 284 6.19 1.75 1.22
C MET A 284 7.03 2.72 0.39
N ILE A 285 8.03 3.28 1.04
CA ILE A 285 8.90 4.28 0.41
C ILE A 285 9.81 3.64 -0.63
N LYS A 286 10.10 4.38 -1.69
CA LYS A 286 10.84 3.85 -2.86
C LYS A 286 11.70 4.93 -3.53
N HIS A 287 12.79 4.51 -4.19
CA HIS A 287 13.31 3.14 -4.35
C HIS A 287 14.69 3.06 -3.72
N TRP A 288 14.88 2.25 -2.72
CA TRP A 288 16.14 2.11 -2.01
C TRP A 288 17.25 1.48 -2.88
N PRO A 289 18.53 1.90 -2.81
CA PRO A 289 19.04 3.05 -2.04
C PRO A 289 18.87 4.40 -2.74
N SER A 290 18.54 4.42 -4.02
CA SER A 290 18.01 5.51 -4.87
C SER A 290 17.82 5.04 -6.30
N GLY A 291 16.70 5.40 -6.93
CA GLY A 291 16.45 5.23 -8.37
C GLY A 291 16.87 6.43 -9.21
N GLY A 292 17.26 7.55 -8.58
CA GLY A 292 17.60 8.79 -9.30
C GLY A 292 18.90 8.80 -10.10
N PRO A 293 19.98 8.11 -9.67
CA PRO A 293 21.28 8.19 -10.34
C PRO A 293 21.43 7.19 -11.51
N GLU A 294 20.39 7.05 -12.33
CA GLU A 294 20.39 6.16 -13.48
C GLU A 294 21.45 6.53 -14.53
N GLU A 295 22.26 5.57 -14.97
CA GLU A 295 23.29 5.80 -15.97
C GLU A 295 22.73 6.37 -17.26
N GLY A 296 22.97 7.64 -17.51
CA GLY A 296 22.50 8.33 -18.73
C GLY A 296 20.98 8.48 -18.81
N GLY A 297 20.25 8.39 -17.69
CA GLY A 297 18.81 8.49 -17.61
C GLY A 297 18.06 7.26 -18.11
N ARG A 298 18.76 6.14 -18.29
CA ARG A 298 18.16 4.89 -18.75
C ARG A 298 17.45 4.21 -17.58
N ASP A 299 16.20 3.82 -17.82
CA ASP A 299 15.33 3.30 -16.77
C ASP A 299 15.67 1.85 -16.39
N GLY A 300 15.74 1.56 -15.09
CA GLY A 300 16.06 0.26 -14.49
C GLY A 300 15.09 -0.88 -14.80
N HIS A 301 13.92 -0.59 -15.38
CA HIS A 301 13.02 -1.62 -15.86
C HIS A 301 13.57 -2.39 -17.07
N TYR A 302 14.59 -1.88 -17.75
CA TYR A 302 15.14 -2.43 -18.96
C TYR A 302 16.62 -2.81 -18.81
N SER A 303 17.07 -3.84 -19.50
CA SER A 303 18.44 -4.33 -19.39
C SER A 303 19.51 -3.30 -19.76
N TYR A 304 19.20 -2.35 -20.62
CA TYR A 304 20.10 -1.25 -21.01
C TYR A 304 20.18 -0.14 -19.95
N GLY A 305 19.32 -0.15 -18.92
CA GLY A 305 19.28 0.77 -17.80
C GLY A 305 19.56 0.12 -16.45
N LYS A 306 20.16 -1.05 -16.41
CA LYS A 306 20.34 -1.84 -15.20
C LYS A 306 21.35 -1.28 -14.17
N TYR A 307 22.03 -0.16 -14.47
CA TYR A 307 23.04 0.40 -13.58
C TYR A 307 22.63 1.77 -13.04
N ALA A 308 22.65 1.90 -11.71
CA ALA A 308 22.70 3.18 -11.03
C ALA A 308 24.18 3.52 -10.74
N VAL A 309 24.59 4.75 -11.04
CA VAL A 309 25.98 5.21 -10.90
C VAL A 309 26.08 6.38 -9.94
N TYR A 310 27.15 6.44 -9.16
CA TYR A 310 27.32 7.41 -8.08
C TYR A 310 28.58 8.27 -8.30
N PRO A 311 28.57 9.20 -9.29
CA PRO A 311 29.72 10.06 -9.55
C PRO A 311 30.11 10.88 -8.31
N GLY A 312 31.39 10.95 -7.99
CA GLY A 312 31.86 11.68 -6.82
C GLY A 312 31.52 11.00 -5.50
N ASP A 313 31.26 9.70 -5.50
CA ASP A 313 30.95 8.91 -4.30
C ASP A 313 29.72 9.44 -3.52
N ASN A 314 28.64 9.79 -4.25
CA ASN A 314 27.49 10.48 -3.69
C ASN A 314 26.37 9.57 -3.17
N LEU A 315 26.57 8.25 -3.01
CA LEU A 315 25.58 7.34 -2.45
C LEU A 315 25.03 7.84 -1.11
N ALA A 316 25.89 8.35 -0.24
CA ALA A 316 25.48 8.88 1.06
C ALA A 316 24.48 10.05 0.94
N THR A 317 24.59 10.88 -0.09
CA THR A 317 23.63 11.95 -0.38
C THR A 317 22.31 11.38 -0.90
N GLN A 318 22.37 10.39 -1.78
CA GLN A 318 21.20 9.76 -2.40
C GLN A 318 20.26 9.11 -1.37
N ILE A 319 20.79 8.59 -0.27
CA ILE A 319 19.98 7.90 0.75
C ILE A 319 19.43 8.82 1.84
N ARG A 320 19.79 10.13 1.86
CA ARG A 320 19.32 11.08 2.88
C ARG A 320 17.79 11.16 3.01
N PRO A 321 16.99 11.22 1.95
CA PRO A 321 15.53 11.24 2.07
C PRO A 321 14.95 10.05 2.84
N PHE A 322 15.58 8.88 2.71
CA PHE A 322 15.22 7.69 3.47
C PHE A 322 15.57 7.84 4.95
N VAL A 323 16.86 8.06 5.26
CA VAL A 323 17.37 7.95 6.63
C VAL A 323 17.09 9.18 7.49
N GLU A 324 17.15 10.39 6.92
CA GLU A 324 16.89 11.64 7.63
C GLU A 324 15.40 12.05 7.56
N GLY A 325 14.70 11.67 6.50
CA GLY A 325 13.29 11.94 6.25
C GLY A 325 12.37 10.82 6.72
N ALA A 326 12.18 9.81 5.89
CA ALA A 326 11.16 8.79 6.06
C ALA A 326 11.39 7.80 7.22
N PHE A 327 12.63 7.59 7.68
CA PHE A 327 12.92 6.80 8.90
C PHE A 327 12.91 7.64 10.18
N ASN A 328 12.73 8.96 10.07
CA ASN A 328 12.80 9.87 11.20
C ASN A 328 11.61 10.85 11.16
N LEU A 329 10.42 10.32 11.42
CA LEU A 329 9.17 11.07 11.41
C LEU A 329 9.04 11.98 12.62
N LYS A 330 8.25 13.05 12.51
CA LYS A 330 7.85 13.89 13.64
C LYS A 330 6.69 13.28 14.43
N GLY A 331 5.83 12.52 13.73
CA GLY A 331 4.68 11.83 14.32
C GLY A 331 5.06 10.61 15.14
N LYS A 332 4.10 10.10 15.91
CA LYS A 332 4.29 8.98 16.84
C LYS A 332 4.61 7.64 16.15
N THR A 333 4.26 7.50 14.87
CA THR A 333 4.52 6.27 14.09
C THR A 333 6.01 6.02 13.85
N GLY A 334 6.84 7.06 14.00
CA GLY A 334 8.29 7.01 14.10
C GLY A 334 9.05 6.85 12.78
N GLY A 335 8.59 6.00 11.87
CA GLY A 335 9.24 5.75 10.58
C GLY A 335 8.32 5.02 9.60
N ALA A 336 8.72 5.04 8.32
CA ALA A 336 8.02 4.29 7.27
C ALA A 336 7.99 2.78 7.57
N THR A 337 6.88 2.11 7.25
CA THR A 337 6.69 0.69 7.55
C THR A 337 7.29 -0.26 6.55
N ALA A 338 7.53 0.22 5.32
CA ALA A 338 8.05 -0.61 4.25
C ALA A 338 9.01 0.17 3.35
N VAL A 339 9.94 -0.56 2.74
CA VAL A 339 10.91 -0.08 1.76
C VAL A 339 10.88 -0.97 0.53
N MET A 340 10.90 -0.36 -0.65
CA MET A 340 11.06 -1.05 -1.92
C MET A 340 12.45 -0.73 -2.50
N PRO A 341 13.35 -1.71 -2.62
CA PRO A 341 14.61 -1.53 -3.34
C PRO A 341 14.35 -1.41 -4.84
N TYR A 342 15.12 -0.56 -5.53
CA TYR A 342 15.01 -0.39 -6.98
C TYR A 342 15.59 -1.58 -7.75
N TYR A 343 15.18 -1.71 -9.00
CA TYR A 343 15.65 -2.79 -9.90
C TYR A 343 17.16 -2.82 -10.09
N THR A 344 17.78 -1.64 -10.14
CA THR A 344 19.15 -1.46 -10.63
C THR A 344 20.20 -2.11 -9.75
N ILE A 345 21.34 -2.33 -10.37
CA ILE A 345 22.60 -2.64 -9.71
C ILE A 345 23.21 -1.29 -9.27
N SER A 346 23.44 -1.10 -7.98
CA SER A 346 24.21 0.03 -7.45
C SER A 346 25.69 -0.21 -7.79
N TYR A 347 26.11 0.32 -8.95
CA TYR A 347 27.39 -0.02 -9.58
C TYR A 347 28.59 0.36 -8.68
N ASP A 348 29.49 -0.61 -8.47
CA ASP A 348 30.69 -0.49 -7.63
C ASP A 348 30.44 -0.05 -6.17
N GLN A 349 29.23 -0.23 -5.64
CA GLN A 349 28.92 0.13 -4.25
C GLN A 349 29.10 -1.03 -3.27
N ASP A 350 29.01 -2.29 -3.72
CA ASP A 350 29.20 -3.44 -2.85
C ASP A 350 30.70 -3.69 -2.62
N PRO A 351 31.18 -3.63 -1.35
CA PRO A 351 32.60 -3.85 -1.04
C PRO A 351 33.12 -5.25 -1.39
N SER A 352 32.24 -6.23 -1.56
CA SER A 352 32.60 -7.57 -2.02
C SER A 352 32.90 -7.63 -3.51
N GLY A 353 32.52 -6.58 -4.26
CA GLY A 353 32.62 -6.51 -5.71
C GLY A 353 31.48 -7.20 -6.45
N GLU A 354 30.44 -7.69 -5.74
CA GLU A 354 29.26 -8.26 -6.39
C GLU A 354 28.46 -7.18 -7.13
N GLN A 355 28.00 -7.52 -8.34
CA GLN A 355 27.18 -6.63 -9.19
C GLN A 355 25.79 -7.26 -9.37
N ASN A 356 24.93 -7.09 -8.37
CA ASN A 356 23.58 -7.63 -8.32
C ASN A 356 22.56 -6.52 -8.19
N GLY A 357 21.35 -6.71 -8.74
CA GLY A 357 20.20 -5.85 -8.49
C GLY A 357 19.99 -5.63 -6.98
N ASN A 358 19.56 -4.43 -6.59
CA ASN A 358 19.56 -4.00 -5.20
C ASN A 358 18.88 -4.98 -4.24
N SER A 359 17.76 -5.59 -4.63
CA SER A 359 17.07 -6.60 -3.80
C SER A 359 17.87 -7.91 -3.61
N TYR A 360 18.86 -8.16 -4.44
CA TYR A 360 19.73 -9.34 -4.34
C TYR A 360 21.01 -9.09 -3.55
N SER A 361 21.36 -7.82 -3.31
CA SER A 361 22.61 -7.45 -2.64
C SER A 361 22.43 -7.51 -1.13
N LYS A 362 23.16 -8.42 -0.48
CA LYS A 362 23.26 -8.47 0.98
C LYS A 362 23.77 -7.14 1.54
N TYR A 363 24.76 -6.53 0.87
CA TYR A 363 25.30 -5.23 1.29
C TYR A 363 24.23 -4.15 1.32
N ILE A 364 23.44 -4.00 0.24
CA ILE A 364 22.41 -2.95 0.12
C ILE A 364 21.29 -3.17 1.13
N ILE A 365 20.84 -4.42 1.33
CA ILE A 365 19.69 -4.73 2.18
C ILE A 365 20.09 -5.00 3.63
N THR A 366 20.99 -5.94 3.88
CA THR A 366 21.34 -6.31 5.26
C THR A 366 22.34 -5.31 5.85
N ASP A 367 23.51 -5.15 5.25
CA ASP A 367 24.60 -4.43 5.90
C ASP A 367 24.30 -2.91 5.97
N LEU A 368 23.69 -2.35 4.90
CA LEU A 368 23.38 -0.92 4.83
C LEU A 368 22.00 -0.62 5.45
N LEU A 369 20.91 -1.16 4.91
CA LEU A 369 19.54 -0.80 5.33
C LEU A 369 19.23 -1.31 6.74
N ARG A 370 19.45 -2.61 6.99
CA ARG A 370 19.09 -3.25 8.27
C ARG A 370 20.05 -2.89 9.39
N GLU A 371 21.38 -3.11 9.19
CA GLU A 371 22.36 -3.01 10.27
C GLU A 371 22.83 -1.58 10.48
N LYS A 372 23.27 -0.89 9.41
CA LYS A 372 23.81 0.47 9.55
C LYS A 372 22.72 1.50 9.88
N TYR A 373 21.56 1.43 9.23
CA TYR A 373 20.47 2.40 9.42
C TYR A 373 19.32 1.88 10.28
N GLY A 374 19.35 0.63 10.75
CA GLY A 374 18.45 0.10 11.75
C GLY A 374 17.00 -0.12 11.28
N PHE A 375 16.75 -0.20 9.97
CA PHE A 375 15.40 -0.39 9.46
C PHE A 375 14.89 -1.82 9.74
N ASP A 376 13.86 -1.97 10.57
CA ASP A 376 13.23 -3.27 10.90
C ASP A 376 11.81 -3.45 10.31
N GLY A 377 11.39 -2.58 9.39
CA GLY A 377 10.14 -2.73 8.63
C GLY A 377 10.22 -3.76 7.50
N VAL A 378 9.14 -3.87 6.73
CA VAL A 378 9.05 -4.74 5.55
C VAL A 378 9.99 -4.26 4.45
N VAL A 379 10.78 -5.17 3.87
CA VAL A 379 11.45 -4.95 2.59
C VAL A 379 10.73 -5.77 1.54
N CYS A 380 10.10 -5.08 0.57
CA CYS A 380 9.41 -5.68 -0.55
C CYS A 380 10.17 -5.41 -1.84
N THR A 381 10.44 -6.43 -2.64
CA THR A 381 11.08 -6.21 -3.96
C THR A 381 10.24 -5.31 -4.84
N ASP A 382 10.88 -4.65 -5.79
CA ASP A 382 10.17 -4.13 -6.95
C ASP A 382 9.62 -5.29 -7.80
N TRP A 383 8.80 -5.00 -8.84
CA TRP A 383 7.97 -6.02 -9.51
C TRP A 383 8.76 -6.91 -10.46
N ASN A 384 8.47 -8.22 -10.39
CA ASN A 384 8.97 -9.25 -11.31
C ASN A 384 10.50 -9.44 -11.32
N ILE A 385 11.21 -9.10 -10.24
CA ILE A 385 12.67 -9.22 -10.22
C ILE A 385 13.14 -10.68 -10.20
N THR A 386 12.31 -11.62 -9.74
CA THR A 386 12.64 -13.05 -9.69
C THR A 386 12.25 -13.81 -10.95
N HIS A 387 11.43 -13.23 -11.82
CA HIS A 387 10.99 -13.86 -13.08
C HIS A 387 12.10 -13.90 -14.12
N ASP A 388 11.95 -14.80 -15.09
CA ASP A 388 12.89 -14.91 -16.20
C ASP A 388 12.84 -13.66 -17.09
N TYR A 389 14.03 -13.24 -17.52
CA TYR A 389 14.21 -12.18 -18.48
C TYR A 389 14.22 -12.72 -19.91
N PHE A 390 13.37 -12.19 -20.79
CA PHE A 390 13.23 -12.70 -22.15
C PHE A 390 13.80 -11.79 -23.24
N HIS A 391 13.68 -10.46 -23.11
CA HIS A 391 14.20 -9.50 -24.09
C HIS A 391 14.18 -8.05 -23.56
N VAL A 392 14.88 -7.17 -24.30
CA VAL A 392 15.11 -5.76 -23.92
C VAL A 392 13.82 -4.96 -23.69
N GLU A 393 12.76 -5.26 -24.43
CA GLU A 393 11.48 -4.56 -24.37
C GLU A 393 10.46 -5.27 -23.48
N GLY A 394 10.82 -6.43 -22.90
CA GLY A 394 9.95 -7.19 -22.01
C GLY A 394 9.79 -6.52 -20.65
N PHE A 395 8.56 -6.48 -20.19
CA PHE A 395 8.25 -5.97 -18.84
C PHE A 395 8.43 -7.02 -17.75
N GLU A 396 8.66 -8.26 -18.14
CA GLU A 396 8.88 -9.40 -17.26
C GLU A 396 10.37 -9.68 -17.09
N GLY A 397 10.75 -10.10 -15.89
CA GLY A 397 12.11 -10.51 -15.57
C GLY A 397 13.11 -9.35 -15.48
N LYS A 398 13.43 -8.94 -14.28
CA LYS A 398 14.41 -7.86 -13.99
C LYS A 398 15.46 -8.37 -13.02
N CYS A 399 15.96 -9.59 -13.28
CA CYS A 399 16.87 -10.33 -12.41
C CYS A 399 18.34 -9.94 -12.62
N TRP A 400 18.60 -8.62 -12.69
CA TRP A 400 19.91 -8.08 -13.07
C TRP A 400 21.06 -8.63 -12.23
N GLY A 401 22.04 -9.22 -12.92
CA GLY A 401 23.18 -9.90 -12.32
C GLY A 401 22.91 -11.35 -11.86
N ASN A 402 21.65 -11.84 -12.03
CA ASN A 402 21.23 -13.18 -11.60
C ASN A 402 20.44 -13.91 -12.71
N GLU A 403 20.68 -13.54 -13.96
CA GLU A 403 19.94 -14.02 -15.12
C GLU A 403 20.09 -15.55 -15.36
N THR A 404 21.19 -16.15 -14.85
CA THR A 404 21.49 -17.57 -15.00
C THR A 404 20.87 -18.47 -13.92
N LEU A 405 20.37 -17.88 -12.84
CA LEU A 405 19.73 -18.61 -11.74
C LEU A 405 18.28 -18.98 -12.11
N THR A 406 17.77 -20.07 -11.55
CA THR A 406 16.35 -20.42 -11.58
C THR A 406 15.53 -19.43 -10.74
N GLU A 407 14.23 -19.39 -10.95
CA GLU A 407 13.34 -18.52 -10.17
C GLU A 407 13.42 -18.82 -8.66
N ALA A 408 13.47 -20.09 -8.27
CA ALA A 408 13.63 -20.50 -6.88
C ALA A 408 14.98 -20.07 -6.28
N GLU A 409 16.08 -20.19 -7.02
CA GLU A 409 17.40 -19.72 -6.59
C GLU A 409 17.44 -18.20 -6.45
N ARG A 410 16.72 -17.47 -7.31
CA ARG A 410 16.56 -16.00 -7.17
C ARG A 410 15.79 -15.64 -5.91
N HIS A 411 14.67 -16.31 -5.62
CA HIS A 411 13.94 -16.14 -4.36
C HIS A 411 14.83 -16.42 -3.16
N TYR A 412 15.59 -17.50 -3.21
CA TYR A 412 16.52 -17.87 -2.13
C TYR A 412 17.57 -16.78 -1.90
N LYS A 413 18.22 -16.29 -2.96
CA LYS A 413 19.23 -15.22 -2.87
C LYS A 413 18.64 -13.92 -2.30
N VAL A 414 17.42 -13.55 -2.72
CA VAL A 414 16.70 -12.37 -2.22
C VAL A 414 16.36 -12.52 -0.73
N ILE A 415 15.93 -13.71 -0.28
CA ILE A 415 15.69 -14.00 1.13
C ILE A 415 16.98 -13.91 1.95
N GLN A 416 18.10 -14.41 1.42
CA GLN A 416 19.43 -14.31 2.04
C GLN A 416 19.90 -12.85 2.16
N ALA A 417 19.56 -12.00 1.18
CA ALA A 417 19.85 -10.57 1.24
C ALA A 417 19.06 -9.83 2.34
N GLY A 418 17.98 -10.40 2.88
CA GLY A 418 17.21 -9.81 3.98
C GLY A 418 15.85 -9.24 3.58
N VAL A 419 15.35 -9.55 2.39
CA VAL A 419 14.04 -9.13 1.86
C VAL A 419 12.91 -10.01 2.45
N ASP A 420 11.73 -9.44 2.66
CA ASP A 420 10.58 -10.09 3.28
C ASP A 420 9.46 -10.42 2.30
N GLN A 421 9.36 -9.72 1.16
CA GLN A 421 8.21 -9.82 0.27
C GLN A 421 8.60 -9.66 -1.21
N PHE A 422 7.86 -10.31 -2.10
CA PHE A 422 8.15 -10.40 -3.54
C PHE A 422 7.05 -9.72 -4.37
N GLY A 423 7.36 -8.57 -4.97
CA GLY A 423 6.46 -7.83 -5.84
C GLY A 423 6.17 -8.53 -7.16
N GLY A 424 4.88 -8.58 -7.54
CA GLY A 424 4.44 -9.14 -8.81
C GLY A 424 4.33 -10.68 -8.86
N ASN A 425 4.39 -11.35 -7.71
CA ASN A 425 4.37 -12.81 -7.62
C ASN A 425 3.07 -13.32 -7.02
N ASN A 426 2.41 -14.26 -7.70
CA ASN A 426 1.16 -14.89 -7.26
C ASN A 426 1.35 -16.37 -6.88
N ASP A 427 2.51 -16.96 -7.12
CA ASP A 427 2.81 -18.38 -6.91
C ASP A 427 3.78 -18.57 -5.73
N LYS A 428 3.37 -19.32 -4.73
CA LYS A 428 4.21 -19.65 -3.56
C LYS A 428 5.24 -20.74 -3.83
N GLY A 429 5.11 -21.49 -4.93
CA GLY A 429 5.99 -22.63 -5.24
C GLY A 429 7.48 -22.30 -5.17
N PRO A 430 7.98 -21.29 -5.91
CA PRO A 430 9.39 -20.89 -5.85
C PRO A 430 9.86 -20.43 -4.46
N VAL A 431 8.96 -19.85 -3.64
CA VAL A 431 9.27 -19.45 -2.26
C VAL A 431 9.44 -20.67 -1.35
N LEU A 432 8.61 -21.69 -1.54
CA LEU A 432 8.73 -22.96 -0.80
C LEU A 432 9.99 -23.73 -1.19
N GLU A 433 10.38 -23.71 -2.46
CA GLU A 433 11.65 -24.28 -2.92
C GLU A 433 12.84 -23.52 -2.29
N ALA A 434 12.77 -22.20 -2.22
CA ALA A 434 13.77 -21.36 -1.55
C ALA A 434 13.85 -21.66 -0.04
N TYR A 435 12.72 -21.92 0.62
CA TYR A 435 12.70 -22.41 2.00
C TYR A 435 13.48 -23.72 2.16
N GLN A 436 13.25 -24.68 1.27
CA GLN A 436 13.95 -25.95 1.32
C GLN A 436 15.46 -25.80 1.06
N MET A 437 15.87 -24.85 0.21
CA MET A 437 17.29 -24.51 0.02
C MET A 437 17.90 -23.99 1.33
N TRP A 438 17.17 -23.11 2.06
CA TRP A 438 17.62 -22.61 3.36
C TRP A 438 17.74 -23.74 4.40
N VAL A 439 16.77 -24.66 4.42
CA VAL A 439 16.82 -25.86 5.30
C VAL A 439 18.08 -26.68 5.03
N ASN A 440 18.40 -26.89 3.76
CA ASN A 440 19.57 -27.66 3.35
C ASN A 440 20.89 -27.00 3.79
N ASP A 441 20.98 -25.67 3.72
CA ASP A 441 22.20 -24.94 4.01
C ASP A 441 22.36 -24.60 5.52
N PHE A 442 21.25 -24.30 6.23
CA PHE A 442 21.30 -23.74 7.58
C PHE A 442 20.42 -24.49 8.61
N GLY A 443 19.70 -25.52 8.19
CA GLY A 443 18.82 -26.32 9.04
C GLY A 443 17.40 -25.74 9.20
N GLU A 444 16.48 -26.62 9.59
CA GLU A 444 15.03 -26.35 9.72
C GLU A 444 14.73 -25.20 10.69
N GLU A 445 15.38 -25.19 11.86
CA GLU A 445 15.16 -24.15 12.88
C GLU A 445 15.53 -22.75 12.36
N SER A 446 16.65 -22.65 11.64
CA SER A 446 17.10 -21.39 11.02
C SER A 446 16.15 -20.93 9.92
N ALA A 447 15.70 -21.85 9.05
CA ALA A 447 14.75 -21.56 7.99
C ALA A 447 13.42 -21.07 8.57
N ARG A 448 12.88 -21.77 9.56
CA ARG A 448 11.66 -21.42 10.25
C ARG A 448 11.75 -20.01 10.87
N ALA A 449 12.80 -19.72 11.61
CA ALA A 449 13.01 -18.44 12.27
C ALA A 449 13.11 -17.28 11.23
N ARG A 450 13.78 -17.51 10.10
CA ARG A 450 13.89 -16.50 9.04
C ARG A 450 12.52 -16.17 8.42
N PHE A 451 11.71 -17.20 8.15
CA PHE A 451 10.38 -17.03 7.57
C PHE A 451 9.40 -16.41 8.56
N GLU A 452 9.40 -16.84 9.82
CA GLU A 452 8.60 -16.22 10.89
C GLU A 452 8.91 -14.74 11.06
N LYS A 453 10.18 -14.32 10.95
CA LYS A 453 10.54 -12.91 11.04
C LYS A 453 9.95 -12.08 9.89
N SER A 454 9.87 -12.61 8.67
CA SER A 454 9.17 -11.96 7.56
C SER A 454 7.67 -11.88 7.82
N ALA A 455 7.05 -12.98 8.28
CA ALA A 455 5.62 -12.99 8.63
C ALA A 455 5.29 -11.97 9.73
N GLU A 456 6.11 -11.88 10.79
CA GLU A 456 5.95 -10.90 11.88
C GLU A 456 5.89 -9.47 11.35
N ARG A 457 6.84 -9.07 10.48
CA ARG A 457 6.88 -7.74 9.87
C ARG A 457 5.64 -7.44 9.01
N LEU A 458 5.24 -8.40 8.19
CA LEU A 458 4.09 -8.28 7.29
C LEU A 458 2.76 -8.18 8.05
N LEU A 459 2.57 -9.02 9.07
CA LEU A 459 1.37 -9.04 9.90
C LEU A 459 1.24 -7.77 10.75
N LEU A 460 2.36 -7.24 11.24
CA LEU A 460 2.36 -6.03 12.06
C LEU A 460 1.69 -4.85 11.35
N ASN A 461 1.91 -4.70 10.05
CA ASN A 461 1.29 -3.66 9.24
C ASN A 461 -0.26 -3.78 9.22
N SER A 462 -0.79 -5.01 9.18
CA SER A 462 -2.23 -5.25 9.23
C SER A 462 -2.83 -5.02 10.62
N PHE A 463 -2.10 -5.35 11.70
CA PHE A 463 -2.55 -5.06 13.06
C PHE A 463 -2.57 -3.56 13.37
N ARG A 464 -1.54 -2.82 12.96
CA ARG A 464 -1.43 -1.37 13.17
C ARG A 464 -2.54 -0.58 12.50
N THR A 465 -3.02 -1.04 11.35
CA THR A 465 -4.08 -0.40 10.58
C THR A 465 -5.50 -0.89 10.92
N GLY A 466 -5.64 -1.78 11.91
CA GLY A 466 -6.93 -2.28 12.40
C GLY A 466 -7.67 -3.22 11.45
N LEU A 467 -7.00 -3.80 10.46
CA LEU A 467 -7.62 -4.73 9.51
C LEU A 467 -8.13 -6.01 10.19
N PHE A 468 -7.46 -6.47 11.25
CA PHE A 468 -7.91 -7.64 12.02
C PHE A 468 -9.20 -7.36 12.80
N GLU A 469 -9.42 -6.14 13.26
CA GLU A 469 -10.63 -5.74 13.96
C GLU A 469 -11.80 -5.58 12.99
N ASN A 470 -11.66 -4.66 12.02
CA ASN A 470 -12.72 -4.37 11.06
C ASN A 470 -12.17 -4.00 9.67
N PRO A 471 -12.05 -4.97 8.76
CA PRO A 471 -11.61 -4.72 7.39
C PRO A 471 -12.76 -4.32 6.44
N TYR A 472 -14.01 -4.28 6.93
CA TYR A 472 -15.21 -4.03 6.12
C TYR A 472 -15.51 -2.54 5.99
N LEU A 473 -16.08 -2.16 4.86
CA LEU A 473 -16.42 -0.79 4.50
C LEU A 473 -17.93 -0.59 4.41
N ASN A 474 -18.40 0.53 4.91
CA ASN A 474 -19.74 1.01 4.61
C ASN A 474 -19.73 1.71 3.24
N VAL A 475 -20.48 1.21 2.28
CA VAL A 475 -20.48 1.67 0.89
C VAL A 475 -20.90 3.15 0.77
N ASP A 476 -21.92 3.57 1.51
CA ASP A 476 -22.40 4.96 1.48
C ASP A 476 -21.35 5.92 2.04
N ASN A 477 -20.64 5.51 3.10
CA ASN A 477 -19.54 6.29 3.65
C ASN A 477 -18.36 6.39 2.65
N THR A 478 -18.02 5.31 1.95
CA THR A 478 -17.00 5.33 0.89
C THR A 478 -17.33 6.38 -0.16
N VAL A 479 -18.55 6.36 -0.68
CA VAL A 479 -19.02 7.32 -1.69
C VAL A 479 -19.01 8.77 -1.16
N ALA A 480 -19.29 8.97 0.11
CA ALA A 480 -19.29 10.29 0.74
C ALA A 480 -17.87 10.84 1.00
N VAL A 481 -16.90 9.97 1.27
CA VAL A 481 -15.52 10.36 1.60
C VAL A 481 -14.68 10.60 0.34
N VAL A 482 -14.72 9.68 -0.62
CA VAL A 482 -13.86 9.73 -1.81
C VAL A 482 -14.24 10.92 -2.69
N GLY A 483 -13.30 11.83 -2.90
CA GLY A 483 -13.50 13.02 -3.74
C GLY A 483 -14.50 14.02 -3.17
N ASN A 484 -14.68 14.07 -1.85
CA ASN A 484 -15.60 15.05 -1.27
C ASN A 484 -15.13 16.49 -1.59
N PRO A 485 -16.05 17.49 -1.56
CA PRO A 485 -15.75 18.86 -1.99
C PRO A 485 -14.59 19.53 -1.24
N ASP A 486 -14.40 19.22 0.06
CA ASP A 486 -13.33 19.83 0.85
C ASP A 486 -11.96 19.25 0.46
N PHE A 487 -11.87 17.96 0.19
CA PHE A 487 -10.66 17.30 -0.29
C PHE A 487 -10.29 17.77 -1.71
N MET A 488 -11.28 17.87 -2.60
CA MET A 488 -11.10 18.44 -3.95
C MET A 488 -10.62 19.88 -3.90
N LYS A 489 -11.14 20.68 -2.98
CA LYS A 489 -10.73 22.08 -2.78
C LYS A 489 -9.29 22.17 -2.28
N ALA A 490 -8.89 21.35 -1.31
CA ALA A 490 -7.52 21.32 -0.79
C ALA A 490 -6.52 20.97 -1.91
N GLY A 491 -6.80 19.96 -2.72
CA GLY A 491 -5.99 19.59 -3.88
C GLY A 491 -5.90 20.71 -4.92
N TYR A 492 -7.02 21.38 -5.20
CA TYR A 492 -7.03 22.53 -6.11
C TYR A 492 -6.17 23.70 -5.59
N GLU A 493 -6.26 24.02 -4.30
CA GLU A 493 -5.43 25.07 -3.67
C GLU A 493 -3.94 24.71 -3.72
N ALA A 494 -3.59 23.44 -3.51
CA ALA A 494 -2.22 22.95 -3.69
C ALA A 494 -1.74 23.10 -5.15
N GLN A 495 -2.58 22.77 -6.14
CA GLN A 495 -2.26 22.96 -7.55
C GLN A 495 -2.00 24.42 -7.89
N LEU A 496 -2.80 25.37 -7.35
CA LEU A 496 -2.55 26.81 -7.55
C LEU A 496 -1.19 27.24 -6.98
N LYS A 497 -0.81 26.74 -5.80
CA LYS A 497 0.47 27.05 -5.16
C LYS A 497 1.66 26.43 -5.89
N SER A 498 1.47 25.32 -6.61
CA SER A 498 2.52 24.65 -7.37
C SER A 498 2.89 25.37 -8.69
N ILE A 499 2.15 26.39 -9.09
CA ILE A 499 2.41 27.15 -10.33
C ILE A 499 3.52 28.17 -10.08
N ILE A 500 4.67 27.93 -10.67
CA ILE A 500 5.88 28.74 -10.50
C ILE A 500 6.13 29.61 -11.73
N MET A 501 6.35 30.91 -11.50
CA MET A 501 6.73 31.85 -12.54
C MET A 501 8.23 31.98 -12.64
N LEU A 502 8.85 31.25 -13.58
CA LEU A 502 10.32 31.23 -13.76
C LEU A 502 10.89 32.52 -14.35
N LYS A 503 10.14 33.21 -15.22
CA LYS A 503 10.55 34.43 -15.90
C LYS A 503 9.37 35.38 -16.10
N ASN A 504 9.57 36.69 -15.83
CA ASN A 504 8.61 37.72 -16.10
C ASN A 504 9.31 39.01 -16.61
N HIS A 505 9.89 38.93 -17.80
CA HIS A 505 10.57 40.05 -18.41
C HIS A 505 9.58 41.19 -18.66
N ALA A 506 10.01 42.43 -18.35
CA ALA A 506 9.24 43.64 -18.50
C ALA A 506 7.88 43.65 -17.77
N ASN A 507 7.72 42.84 -16.73
CA ASN A 507 6.50 42.72 -15.93
C ASN A 507 5.24 42.49 -16.80
N VAL A 508 5.33 41.57 -17.76
CA VAL A 508 4.20 41.21 -18.65
C VAL A 508 3.04 40.60 -17.87
N LEU A 509 3.32 39.98 -16.74
CA LEU A 509 2.32 39.42 -15.82
C LEU A 509 2.40 40.14 -14.46
N PRO A 510 1.27 40.32 -13.73
CA PRO A 510 -0.12 40.09 -14.20
C PRO A 510 -0.56 41.15 -15.23
N ARG A 511 -1.34 40.72 -16.22
CA ARG A 511 -1.92 41.64 -17.19
C ARG A 511 -3.08 42.41 -16.59
N GLN A 512 -3.11 43.74 -16.85
CA GLN A 512 -4.17 44.63 -16.38
C GLN A 512 -5.29 44.79 -17.42
N ASP A 513 -5.03 44.40 -18.67
CA ASP A 513 -5.92 44.52 -19.81
C ASP A 513 -6.52 43.15 -20.23
N ARG A 514 -7.66 43.23 -20.93
CA ARG A 514 -8.24 42.05 -21.57
C ARG A 514 -7.50 41.77 -22.88
N ALA A 515 -6.42 40.98 -22.79
CA ALA A 515 -5.69 40.56 -23.97
C ALA A 515 -6.43 39.45 -24.73
N LYS A 516 -6.26 39.43 -26.06
CA LYS A 516 -6.57 38.24 -26.83
C LYS A 516 -5.48 37.20 -26.57
N VAL A 517 -5.85 36.05 -25.99
CA VAL A 517 -4.93 34.95 -25.72
C VAL A 517 -5.16 33.87 -26.76
N TYR A 518 -4.10 33.49 -27.47
CA TYR A 518 -4.11 32.32 -28.33
C TYR A 518 -3.70 31.09 -27.48
N ILE A 519 -4.61 30.15 -27.33
CA ILE A 519 -4.35 28.86 -26.70
C ILE A 519 -4.31 27.84 -27.85
N PRO A 520 -3.12 27.33 -28.20
CA PRO A 520 -3.03 26.30 -29.24
C PRO A 520 -3.76 25.02 -28.76
N GLN A 521 -4.50 24.44 -29.66
CA GLN A 521 -5.09 23.13 -29.41
C GLN A 521 -3.95 22.09 -29.45
N TYR A 522 -3.72 21.41 -28.35
CA TYR A 522 -2.77 20.34 -28.26
C TYR A 522 -3.51 19.01 -28.49
N TYR A 523 -3.06 18.24 -29.45
CA TYR A 523 -3.55 16.89 -29.70
C TYR A 523 -2.45 15.90 -29.36
N GLU A 524 -2.64 15.13 -28.31
CA GLU A 524 -1.81 13.98 -28.00
C GLU A 524 -2.48 12.75 -28.59
N ALA A 525 -1.87 12.18 -29.65
CA ALA A 525 -2.30 10.89 -30.15
C ALA A 525 -2.15 9.88 -29.01
N GLY A 526 -3.27 9.27 -28.61
CA GLY A 526 -3.27 8.33 -27.50
C GLY A 526 -2.20 7.28 -27.71
N ARG A 527 -1.20 7.27 -26.86
CA ARG A 527 -0.27 6.14 -26.74
C ARG A 527 -1.10 5.03 -26.11
N GLY A 528 -1.21 3.90 -26.80
CA GLY A 528 -1.81 2.72 -26.20
C GLY A 528 -1.14 2.48 -24.85
N SER A 529 -1.93 2.53 -23.76
CA SER A 529 -1.41 2.19 -22.45
C SER A 529 -0.84 0.79 -22.53
N MET A 530 0.34 0.56 -21.98
CA MET A 530 0.96 -0.76 -21.86
C MET A 530 0.02 -1.76 -21.16
N PHE A 531 -0.99 -1.26 -20.47
CA PHE A 531 -2.05 -2.02 -19.79
C PHE A 531 -3.43 -1.89 -20.44
N GLY A 532 -3.51 -1.53 -21.72
CA GLY A 532 -4.75 -1.61 -22.50
C GLY A 532 -5.79 -0.50 -22.25
N GLY A 533 -5.37 0.71 -21.90
CA GLY A 533 -6.24 1.89 -21.83
C GLY A 533 -6.56 2.44 -23.22
N ALA A 534 -7.84 2.81 -23.48
CA ALA A 534 -8.22 3.53 -24.67
C ALA A 534 -7.59 4.94 -24.68
N ALA A 535 -7.18 5.41 -25.87
CA ALA A 535 -6.74 6.78 -26.06
C ALA A 535 -7.84 7.74 -25.62
N THR A 536 -7.53 8.64 -24.70
CA THR A 536 -8.40 9.78 -24.33
C THR A 536 -8.07 10.97 -25.21
N GLN A 537 -9.10 11.54 -25.86
CA GLN A 537 -9.01 12.81 -26.56
C GLN A 537 -9.04 13.99 -25.58
#